data_15dbb1c0855f737b85572d61f0e040ae
#
_entry.id   15dbb1c0855f737b85572d61f0e040ae
#
_cell.length_a   1.000
_cell.length_b   1.000
_cell.length_c   1.000
_cell.angle_alpha   90.00
_cell.angle_beta   90.00
_cell.angle_gamma   90.00
#
_symmetry.space_group_name_H-M   'P 1'
#
loop_
_entity.id
_entity.type
_entity.pdbx_description
1 polymer ?
#
loop_
_entity_poly.entity_id
_entity_poly.type
_entity_poly.pdbx_seq_one_letter_code
_entity_poly.pdbx_strand_id
1 'polypeptide(L)'
;QGGWDQAIRGVGRANGMPVTRVDRSSGTHQGRVYVNWTDDRNGPDDNDVWLAYSDDKGKTWTNPIRVNDDPAGAQQFFTWMDVDDVTGHVHIIFYDRRDAMAKYPDVRLKPSWNTEVYVASSYDGGDTWQNLKVSRKSFRPDPKLFFGDYNNISAYDGVVRPIWTRNDKGVLGVWTAILDGYVE
;
A
#
# COMPACT_ATOMS: atom_id res chain seq x y z
N GLN A 1 11.81 6.86 -10.32
CA GLN A 1 12.22 8.23 -9.93
C GLN A 1 11.17 8.79 -8.97
N GLY A 2 11.12 8.27 -7.75
CA GLY A 2 10.23 8.79 -6.71
C GLY A 2 10.68 10.18 -6.26
N GLY A 3 10.16 11.23 -6.88
CA GLY A 3 10.28 12.60 -6.41
C GLY A 3 9.29 12.88 -5.27
N TRP A 4 9.32 14.10 -4.73
CA TRP A 4 8.35 14.58 -3.76
C TRP A 4 6.91 14.63 -4.31
N ASP A 5 6.76 14.67 -5.63
CA ASP A 5 5.48 14.73 -6.32
C ASP A 5 5.35 13.56 -7.29
N GLN A 6 4.64 12.53 -6.86
CA GLN A 6 4.15 11.51 -7.76
C GLN A 6 2.88 12.03 -8.45
N ALA A 7 2.81 11.87 -9.76
CA ALA A 7 1.66 12.32 -10.55
C ALA A 7 0.47 11.36 -10.40
N ILE A 8 -0.16 11.36 -9.23
CA ILE A 8 -1.39 10.60 -8.99
C ILE A 8 -2.60 11.42 -9.43
N ARG A 9 -3.29 10.95 -10.45
CA ARG A 9 -4.42 11.68 -11.03
C ARG A 9 -5.53 11.93 -10.00
N GLY A 10 -5.98 13.19 -9.87
CA GLY A 10 -7.03 13.59 -8.93
C GLY A 10 -6.61 13.64 -7.47
N VAL A 11 -5.33 13.46 -7.18
CA VAL A 11 -4.71 13.69 -5.87
C VAL A 11 -3.83 14.92 -5.99
N GLY A 12 -4.03 15.90 -5.12
CA GLY A 12 -3.32 17.18 -5.21
C GLY A 12 -1.83 17.08 -4.86
N ARG A 13 -1.47 16.09 -4.05
CA ARG A 13 -0.10 15.80 -3.64
C ARG A 13 0.04 14.33 -3.27
N ALA A 14 1.06 13.68 -3.80
CA ALA A 14 1.48 12.34 -3.39
C ALA A 14 3.01 12.23 -3.48
N ASN A 15 3.60 11.39 -2.64
CA ASN A 15 5.03 11.07 -2.67
C ASN A 15 5.24 9.57 -2.43
N GLY A 16 6.48 9.10 -2.54
CA GLY A 16 6.83 7.68 -2.42
C GLY A 16 6.61 7.09 -1.03
N MET A 17 6.42 7.91 0.01
CA MET A 17 6.14 7.50 1.39
C MET A 17 6.99 6.33 1.87
N PRO A 18 8.33 6.45 1.94
CA PRO A 18 9.16 5.36 2.41
C PRO A 18 8.91 5.09 3.89
N VAL A 19 8.61 3.84 4.21
CA VAL A 19 8.39 3.36 5.58
C VAL A 19 9.37 2.23 5.86
N THR A 20 9.99 2.24 7.04
CA THR A 20 10.87 1.16 7.49
C THR A 20 10.31 0.48 8.73
N ARG A 21 10.51 -0.83 8.82
CA ARG A 21 10.18 -1.67 9.97
C ARG A 21 11.26 -2.74 10.17
N VAL A 22 11.33 -3.26 11.37
CA VAL A 22 12.19 -4.39 11.73
C VAL A 22 11.30 -5.51 12.26
N ASP A 23 11.53 -6.74 11.84
CA ASP A 23 10.90 -7.90 12.45
C ASP A 23 11.47 -8.11 13.87
N ARG A 24 10.62 -7.92 14.86
CA ARG A 24 10.95 -8.11 16.29
C ARG A 24 10.38 -9.40 16.86
N SER A 25 9.71 -10.19 16.01
CA SER A 25 9.21 -11.51 16.41
C SER A 25 10.34 -12.47 16.77
N SER A 26 9.99 -13.63 17.29
CA SER A 26 10.92 -14.75 17.49
C SER A 26 10.97 -15.71 16.29
N GLY A 27 10.41 -15.31 15.13
CA GLY A 27 10.29 -16.14 13.93
C GLY A 27 11.57 -16.22 13.11
N THR A 28 11.44 -16.87 11.95
CA THR A 28 12.57 -17.18 11.03
C THR A 28 13.28 -15.92 10.53
N HIS A 29 12.58 -14.81 10.42
CA HIS A 29 13.10 -13.55 9.87
C HIS A 29 13.42 -12.52 10.97
N GLN A 30 13.57 -12.94 12.23
CA GLN A 30 13.92 -12.05 13.33
C GLN A 30 15.12 -11.14 12.99
N GLY A 31 14.94 -9.83 13.12
CA GLY A 31 15.97 -8.83 12.84
C GLY A 31 16.05 -8.38 11.37
N ARG A 32 15.23 -8.98 10.47
CA ARG A 32 15.09 -8.50 9.08
C ARG A 32 14.59 -7.05 9.08
N VAL A 33 15.26 -6.21 8.30
CA VAL A 33 14.89 -4.80 8.13
C VAL A 33 14.15 -4.67 6.80
N TYR A 34 12.96 -4.09 6.83
CA TYR A 34 12.14 -3.85 5.65
C TYR A 34 12.11 -2.36 5.31
N VAL A 35 12.07 -2.05 4.02
CA VAL A 35 11.74 -0.73 3.47
C VAL A 35 10.66 -0.90 2.43
N ASN A 36 9.58 -0.14 2.55
CA ASN A 36 8.45 -0.11 1.63
C ASN A 36 8.28 1.31 1.10
N TRP A 37 7.90 1.45 -0.18
CA TRP A 37 7.63 2.74 -0.83
C TRP A 37 6.74 2.56 -2.05
N THR A 38 6.35 3.67 -2.68
CA THR A 38 5.73 3.65 -4.02
C THR A 38 6.58 4.40 -5.03
N ASP A 39 6.65 3.92 -6.26
CA ASP A 39 7.25 4.63 -7.39
C ASP A 39 6.68 4.16 -8.74
N ASP A 40 7.00 4.95 -9.80
CA ASP A 40 6.51 4.78 -11.16
C ASP A 40 7.53 4.12 -12.11
N ARG A 41 8.40 3.24 -11.58
CA ARG A 41 9.46 2.59 -12.39
C ARG A 41 8.93 1.76 -13.56
N ASN A 42 7.68 1.30 -13.49
CA ASN A 42 7.02 0.54 -14.56
C ASN A 42 6.37 1.43 -15.61
N GLY A 43 6.21 2.73 -15.34
CA GLY A 43 5.67 3.68 -16.30
C GLY A 43 5.03 4.92 -15.64
N PRO A 44 4.81 6.01 -16.38
CA PRO A 44 4.38 7.29 -15.82
C PRO A 44 2.96 7.29 -15.23
N ASP A 45 2.14 6.31 -15.54
CA ASP A 45 0.79 6.13 -15.00
C ASP A 45 0.66 4.79 -14.26
N ASP A 46 1.77 4.13 -13.96
CA ASP A 46 1.89 2.80 -13.37
C ASP A 46 2.71 2.87 -12.08
N ASN A 47 2.13 3.49 -11.08
CA ASN A 47 2.75 3.68 -9.78
C ASN A 47 2.43 2.49 -8.89
N ASP A 48 3.44 1.72 -8.52
CA ASP A 48 3.32 0.48 -7.74
C ASP A 48 3.86 0.61 -6.31
N VAL A 49 3.46 -0.34 -5.46
CA VAL A 49 4.01 -0.55 -4.11
C VAL A 49 5.17 -1.52 -4.18
N TRP A 50 6.30 -1.11 -3.62
CA TRP A 50 7.55 -1.87 -3.60
C TRP A 50 8.02 -2.14 -2.19
N LEU A 51 8.72 -3.26 -2.02
CA LEU A 51 9.42 -3.64 -0.82
C LEU A 51 10.84 -4.08 -1.16
N ALA A 52 11.78 -3.77 -0.28
CA ALA A 52 13.08 -4.41 -0.21
C ALA A 52 13.37 -4.77 1.25
N TYR A 53 14.16 -5.80 1.49
CA TYR A 53 14.59 -6.16 2.84
C TYR A 53 16.07 -6.48 2.92
N SER A 54 16.58 -6.45 4.15
CA SER A 54 17.96 -6.73 4.52
C SER A 54 18.01 -7.69 5.71
N ASP A 55 18.81 -8.75 5.61
CA ASP A 55 19.07 -9.70 6.69
C ASP A 55 20.40 -9.41 7.43
N ASP A 56 21.13 -8.38 7.02
CA ASP A 56 22.46 -8.04 7.53
C ASP A 56 22.54 -6.63 8.15
N LYS A 57 21.42 -6.16 8.72
CA LYS A 57 21.28 -4.86 9.38
C LYS A 57 21.47 -3.67 8.41
N GLY A 58 21.00 -3.81 7.16
CA GLY A 58 21.01 -2.76 6.15
C GLY A 58 22.31 -2.64 5.35
N LYS A 59 23.24 -3.59 5.45
CA LYS A 59 24.49 -3.58 4.66
C LYS A 59 24.24 -3.97 3.21
N THR A 60 23.38 -4.95 2.98
CA THR A 60 22.92 -5.36 1.66
C THR A 60 21.38 -5.44 1.63
N TRP A 61 20.81 -5.27 0.45
CA TRP A 61 19.38 -5.24 0.23
C TRP A 61 19.00 -6.12 -0.94
N THR A 62 17.81 -6.72 -0.87
CA THR A 62 17.23 -7.41 -2.02
C THR A 62 16.95 -6.46 -3.18
N ASN A 63 16.77 -7.01 -4.37
CA ASN A 63 16.10 -6.26 -5.43
C ASN A 63 14.67 -5.92 -4.96
N PRO A 64 14.12 -4.77 -5.40
CA PRO A 64 12.73 -4.42 -5.10
C PRO A 64 11.75 -5.50 -5.56
N ILE A 65 10.86 -5.89 -4.67
CA ILE A 65 9.77 -6.84 -4.89
C ILE A 65 8.48 -6.04 -5.05
N ARG A 66 7.71 -6.28 -6.11
CA ARG A 66 6.38 -5.67 -6.28
C ARG A 66 5.40 -6.33 -5.33
N VAL A 67 4.67 -5.52 -4.56
CA VAL A 67 3.73 -5.96 -3.53
C VAL A 67 2.32 -6.13 -4.06
N ASN A 68 1.86 -5.17 -4.87
CA ASN A 68 0.55 -5.23 -5.50
C ASN A 68 0.54 -6.23 -6.67
N ASP A 69 -0.54 -6.97 -6.83
CA ASP A 69 -0.70 -8.09 -7.77
C ASP A 69 -1.60 -7.76 -8.98
N ASP A 70 -1.99 -6.50 -9.15
CA ASP A 70 -2.82 -6.04 -10.27
C ASP A 70 -2.06 -6.07 -11.60
N PRO A 71 -2.79 -6.08 -12.74
CA PRO A 71 -2.19 -5.83 -14.05
C PRO A 71 -1.57 -4.44 -14.13
N ALA A 72 -0.53 -4.28 -14.96
CA ALA A 72 0.13 -3.01 -15.19
C ALA A 72 -0.82 -1.89 -15.62
N GLY A 73 -0.52 -0.65 -15.23
CA GLY A 73 -1.22 0.56 -15.65
C GLY A 73 -2.20 1.14 -14.62
N ALA A 74 -2.34 0.54 -13.45
CA ALA A 74 -3.08 1.13 -12.35
C ALA A 74 -2.16 1.91 -11.41
N GLN A 75 -2.70 2.85 -10.64
CA GLN A 75 -1.91 3.63 -9.69
C GLN A 75 -2.19 3.17 -8.26
N GLN A 76 -1.13 2.80 -7.53
CA GLN A 76 -1.14 2.57 -6.09
C GLN A 76 -0.36 3.69 -5.40
N PHE A 77 -0.85 4.17 -4.26
CA PHE A 77 -0.25 5.33 -3.57
C PHE A 77 -0.58 5.34 -2.07
N PHE A 78 0.12 6.19 -1.32
CA PHE A 78 0.01 6.33 0.13
C PHE A 78 0.12 5.00 0.86
N THR A 79 1.25 4.34 0.67
CA THR A 79 1.56 3.07 1.32
C THR A 79 1.97 3.28 2.78
N TRP A 80 1.66 2.31 3.64
CA TRP A 80 2.18 2.21 5.00
C TRP A 80 2.34 0.74 5.38
N MET A 81 3.35 0.44 6.19
CA MET A 81 3.70 -0.93 6.55
C MET A 81 3.77 -1.11 8.06
N ASP A 82 3.37 -2.28 8.53
CA ASP A 82 3.72 -2.78 9.85
C ASP A 82 4.14 -4.25 9.78
N VAL A 83 4.94 -4.68 10.76
CA VAL A 83 5.34 -6.07 10.96
C VAL A 83 4.82 -6.51 12.31
N ASP A 84 4.09 -7.61 12.34
CA ASP A 84 3.53 -8.18 13.56
C ASP A 84 4.66 -8.71 14.46
N ASP A 85 4.79 -8.15 15.65
CA ASP A 85 5.87 -8.47 16.59
C ASP A 85 5.81 -9.89 17.15
N VAL A 86 4.68 -10.61 16.98
CA VAL A 86 4.50 -11.98 17.45
C VAL A 86 4.70 -12.98 16.33
N THR A 87 4.02 -12.75 15.19
CA THR A 87 4.00 -13.69 14.06
C THR A 87 5.13 -13.44 13.04
N GLY A 88 5.69 -12.24 12.98
CA GLY A 88 6.63 -11.81 11.94
C GLY A 88 5.97 -11.54 10.59
N HIS A 89 4.65 -11.59 10.50
CA HIS A 89 3.92 -11.31 9.27
C HIS A 89 4.02 -9.82 8.91
N VAL A 90 4.14 -9.54 7.62
CA VAL A 90 4.26 -8.17 7.10
C VAL A 90 2.95 -7.75 6.47
N HIS A 91 2.45 -6.58 6.85
CA HIS A 91 1.19 -6.03 6.34
C HIS A 91 1.40 -4.63 5.79
N ILE A 92 0.89 -4.38 4.58
CA ILE A 92 1.03 -3.11 3.87
C ILE A 92 -0.34 -2.63 3.42
N ILE A 93 -0.76 -1.44 3.86
CA ILE A 93 -1.96 -0.75 3.36
C ILE A 93 -1.57 0.19 2.23
N PHE A 94 -2.43 0.33 1.22
CA PHE A 94 -2.30 1.32 0.14
C PHE A 94 -3.65 1.62 -0.52
N TYR A 95 -3.73 2.78 -1.17
CA TYR A 95 -4.81 3.07 -2.12
C TYR A 95 -4.50 2.43 -3.46
N ASP A 96 -5.56 1.96 -4.14
CA ASP A 96 -5.45 1.19 -5.38
C ASP A 96 -6.53 1.56 -6.37
N ARG A 97 -6.20 1.58 -7.66
CA ARG A 97 -7.10 1.91 -8.76
C ARG A 97 -7.33 0.79 -9.76
N ARG A 98 -6.93 -0.44 -9.43
CA ARG A 98 -7.08 -1.61 -10.32
C ARG A 98 -8.50 -1.82 -10.81
N ASP A 99 -9.51 -1.66 -9.96
CA ASP A 99 -10.92 -1.82 -10.33
C ASP A 99 -11.39 -0.73 -11.29
N ALA A 100 -10.88 0.49 -11.14
CA ALA A 100 -11.16 1.58 -12.06
C ALA A 100 -10.55 1.34 -13.44
N MET A 101 -9.33 0.81 -13.49
CA MET A 101 -8.64 0.45 -14.74
C MET A 101 -9.30 -0.75 -15.43
N ALA A 102 -9.66 -1.78 -14.69
CA ALA A 102 -10.37 -2.95 -15.24
C ALA A 102 -11.70 -2.54 -15.94
N LYS A 103 -12.39 -1.54 -15.36
CA LYS A 103 -13.64 -1.02 -15.92
C LYS A 103 -13.44 -0.04 -17.08
N TYR A 104 -12.36 0.71 -17.06
CA TYR A 104 -12.04 1.77 -18.04
C TYR A 104 -10.57 1.72 -18.44
N PRO A 105 -10.17 0.71 -19.28
CA PRO A 105 -8.77 0.47 -19.59
C PRO A 105 -8.10 1.63 -20.35
N ASP A 106 -8.88 2.48 -21.03
CA ASP A 106 -8.34 3.70 -21.63
C ASP A 106 -8.65 4.92 -20.76
N VAL A 107 -7.75 5.19 -19.83
CA VAL A 107 -7.81 6.34 -18.91
C VAL A 107 -7.80 7.71 -19.61
N ARG A 108 -7.35 7.77 -20.87
CA ARG A 108 -7.34 9.01 -21.67
C ARG A 108 -8.73 9.40 -22.09
N LEU A 109 -9.61 8.41 -22.31
CA LEU A 109 -10.97 8.64 -22.78
C LEU A 109 -11.97 8.91 -21.65
N LYS A 110 -11.83 8.21 -20.50
CA LYS A 110 -12.65 8.43 -19.30
C LYS A 110 -11.83 8.10 -18.05
N PRO A 111 -11.01 9.03 -17.57
CA PRO A 111 -10.21 8.76 -16.39
C PRO A 111 -11.14 8.52 -15.19
N SER A 112 -11.24 7.27 -14.76
CA SER A 112 -11.86 6.95 -13.49
C SER A 112 -10.81 7.11 -12.40
N TRP A 113 -11.02 8.05 -11.49
CA TRP A 113 -10.18 8.21 -10.30
C TRP A 113 -10.77 7.48 -9.10
N ASN A 114 -11.70 6.56 -9.36
CA ASN A 114 -12.22 5.70 -8.31
C ASN A 114 -11.08 4.94 -7.66
N THR A 115 -11.04 5.03 -6.36
CA THR A 115 -9.96 4.54 -5.53
C THR A 115 -10.53 3.57 -4.51
N GLU A 116 -9.87 2.47 -4.33
CA GLU A 116 -10.13 1.42 -3.34
C GLU A 116 -9.02 1.44 -2.29
N VAL A 117 -9.19 0.67 -1.22
CA VAL A 117 -8.13 0.42 -0.24
C VAL A 117 -7.86 -1.07 -0.19
N TYR A 118 -6.60 -1.42 -0.28
CA TYR A 118 -6.09 -2.78 -0.18
C TYR A 118 -5.12 -2.93 0.98
N VAL A 119 -5.06 -4.13 1.51
CA VAL A 119 -3.99 -4.58 2.38
C VAL A 119 -3.33 -5.78 1.71
N ALA A 120 -2.03 -5.70 1.52
CA ALA A 120 -1.20 -6.84 1.14
C ALA A 120 -0.57 -7.43 2.39
N SER A 121 -0.62 -8.76 2.52
CA SER A 121 -0.04 -9.50 3.63
C SER A 121 0.96 -10.53 3.11
N SER A 122 2.11 -10.61 3.75
CA SER A 122 3.13 -11.63 3.53
C SER A 122 3.33 -12.45 4.79
N TYR A 123 3.33 -13.76 4.63
CA TYR A 123 3.48 -14.74 5.71
C TYR A 123 4.84 -15.44 5.66
N ASP A 124 5.68 -15.09 4.69
CA ASP A 124 6.98 -15.68 4.38
C ASP A 124 8.13 -14.66 4.40
N GLY A 125 7.94 -13.56 5.16
CA GLY A 125 8.97 -12.54 5.33
C GLY A 125 9.14 -11.60 4.14
N GLY A 126 8.11 -11.41 3.32
CA GLY A 126 8.11 -10.44 2.22
C GLY A 126 8.36 -11.04 0.84
N ASP A 127 8.49 -12.36 0.73
CA ASP A 127 8.78 -13.04 -0.54
C ASP A 127 7.53 -13.16 -1.42
N THR A 128 6.37 -13.51 -0.82
CA THR A 128 5.09 -13.58 -1.54
C THR A 128 4.01 -12.76 -0.83
N TRP A 129 2.96 -12.35 -1.60
CA TRP A 129 1.95 -11.41 -1.14
C TRP A 129 0.54 -11.87 -1.49
N GLN A 130 -0.36 -11.74 -0.53
CA GLN A 130 -1.80 -11.86 -0.72
C GLN A 130 -2.44 -10.48 -0.61
N ASN A 131 -3.14 -10.04 -1.65
CA ASN A 131 -3.78 -8.74 -1.72
C ASN A 131 -5.27 -8.84 -1.42
N LEU A 132 -5.74 -8.16 -0.39
CA LEU A 132 -7.12 -8.13 0.04
C LEU A 132 -7.71 -6.73 -0.08
N LYS A 133 -8.81 -6.59 -0.81
CA LYS A 133 -9.60 -5.36 -0.83
C LYS A 133 -10.34 -5.19 0.49
N VAL A 134 -10.04 -4.12 1.22
CA VAL A 134 -10.62 -3.83 2.54
C VAL A 134 -11.70 -2.75 2.52
N SER A 135 -11.73 -1.91 1.49
CA SER A 135 -12.79 -0.94 1.30
C SER A 135 -14.05 -1.58 0.72
N ARG A 136 -15.20 -1.39 1.38
CA ARG A 136 -16.50 -1.89 0.88
C ARG A 136 -16.99 -1.15 -0.36
N LYS A 137 -16.57 0.09 -0.55
CA LYS A 137 -16.97 0.97 -1.66
C LYS A 137 -15.77 1.78 -2.11
N SER A 138 -15.69 2.02 -3.40
CA SER A 138 -14.77 3.00 -3.96
C SER A 138 -15.16 4.41 -3.53
N PHE A 139 -14.17 5.28 -3.51
CA PHE A 139 -14.38 6.71 -3.40
C PHE A 139 -13.59 7.43 -4.50
N ARG A 140 -13.91 8.68 -4.73
CA ARG A 140 -13.21 9.50 -5.71
C ARG A 140 -12.50 10.65 -5.00
N PRO A 141 -11.17 10.70 -5.00
CA PRO A 141 -10.44 11.87 -4.55
C PRO A 141 -10.87 13.11 -5.32
N ASP A 142 -10.93 14.24 -4.65
CA ASP A 142 -11.17 15.55 -5.25
C ASP A 142 -9.86 16.35 -5.16
N PRO A 143 -9.25 16.75 -6.29
CA PRO A 143 -7.97 17.46 -6.27
C PRO A 143 -8.05 18.83 -5.58
N LYS A 144 -9.27 19.37 -5.38
CA LYS A 144 -9.52 20.62 -4.65
C LYS A 144 -9.64 20.41 -3.14
N LEU A 145 -9.76 19.16 -2.69
CA LEU A 145 -9.93 18.80 -1.30
C LEU A 145 -8.71 18.02 -0.82
N PHE A 146 -7.95 18.62 0.08
CA PHE A 146 -6.84 17.91 0.72
C PHE A 146 -7.39 16.82 1.65
N PHE A 147 -7.20 15.55 1.26
CA PHE A 147 -7.74 14.42 2.02
C PHE A 147 -6.67 13.66 2.86
N GLY A 148 -5.53 14.29 3.08
CA GLY A 148 -4.41 13.78 3.87
C GLY A 148 -3.24 13.30 3.01
N ASP A 149 -2.14 13.00 3.67
CA ASP A 149 -0.90 12.50 3.07
C ASP A 149 -0.61 11.05 3.49
N TYR A 150 -1.36 10.49 4.45
CA TYR A 150 -0.98 9.26 5.15
C TYR A 150 -2.15 8.30 5.28
N ASN A 151 -1.83 7.01 5.16
CA ASN A 151 -2.55 5.90 5.77
C ASN A 151 -1.76 5.41 6.98
N ASN A 152 -2.29 4.45 7.71
CA ASN A 152 -1.54 3.70 8.69
C ASN A 152 -2.11 2.27 8.80
N ILE A 153 -1.30 1.37 9.32
CA ILE A 153 -1.69 0.00 9.66
C ILE A 153 -0.95 -0.39 10.93
N SER A 154 -1.62 -1.12 11.80
CA SER A 154 -1.01 -1.70 13.01
C SER A 154 -1.29 -3.19 13.04
N ALA A 155 -0.29 -3.97 13.40
CA ALA A 155 -0.37 -5.43 13.48
C ALA A 155 0.25 -5.94 14.79
N TYR A 156 -0.47 -6.83 15.49
CA TYR A 156 0.01 -7.50 16.69
C TYR A 156 -0.79 -8.79 16.96
N ASP A 157 -0.10 -9.91 17.09
CA ASP A 157 -0.66 -11.23 17.45
C ASP A 157 -1.85 -11.62 16.54
N GLY A 158 -1.70 -11.43 15.23
CA GLY A 158 -2.72 -11.73 14.23
C GLY A 158 -3.86 -10.70 14.14
N VAL A 159 -3.83 -9.67 14.98
CA VAL A 159 -4.79 -8.55 14.94
C VAL A 159 -4.25 -7.48 14.00
N VAL A 160 -4.92 -7.21 12.88
CA VAL A 160 -4.48 -6.22 11.88
C VAL A 160 -5.54 -5.12 11.73
N ARG A 161 -5.12 -3.86 11.89
CA ARG A 161 -5.99 -2.66 11.86
C ARG A 161 -5.44 -1.61 10.92
N PRO A 162 -5.85 -1.64 9.64
CA PRO A 162 -5.59 -0.53 8.71
C PRO A 162 -6.49 0.66 9.04
N ILE A 163 -5.98 1.88 8.81
CA ILE A 163 -6.74 3.13 8.95
C ILE A 163 -6.45 4.04 7.76
N TRP A 164 -7.49 4.64 7.20
CA TRP A 164 -7.37 5.50 6.02
C TRP A 164 -8.39 6.62 5.99
N THR A 165 -8.12 7.66 5.23
CA THR A 165 -9.06 8.73 4.92
C THR A 165 -9.83 8.40 3.65
N ARG A 166 -11.12 8.72 3.61
CA ARG A 166 -11.98 8.60 2.44
C ARG A 166 -12.82 9.85 2.24
N ASN A 167 -12.98 10.26 0.99
CA ASN A 167 -13.87 11.34 0.59
C ASN A 167 -15.19 10.75 0.08
N ASP A 168 -16.27 10.99 0.79
CA ASP A 168 -17.63 10.63 0.39
C ASP A 168 -18.41 11.88 -0.01
N LYS A 169 -18.40 12.22 -1.30
CA LYS A 169 -19.13 13.38 -1.87
C LYS A 169 -18.76 14.71 -1.20
N GLY A 170 -17.48 14.94 -0.96
CA GLY A 170 -16.97 16.17 -0.34
C GLY A 170 -16.89 16.13 1.19
N VAL A 171 -17.32 15.05 1.83
CA VAL A 171 -17.18 14.83 3.28
C VAL A 171 -16.02 13.88 3.54
N LEU A 172 -15.04 14.35 4.30
CA LEU A 172 -13.93 13.52 4.74
C LEU A 172 -14.31 12.69 5.96
N GLY A 173 -13.97 11.41 5.93
CA GLY A 173 -14.14 10.49 7.04
C GLY A 173 -12.89 9.63 7.22
N VAL A 174 -12.67 9.17 8.44
CA VAL A 174 -11.64 8.19 8.80
C VAL A 174 -12.29 6.82 8.91
N TRP A 175 -11.69 5.84 8.26
CA TRP A 175 -12.21 4.48 8.12
C TRP A 175 -11.18 3.46 8.59
N THR A 176 -11.66 2.32 9.05
CA THR A 176 -10.84 1.16 9.43
C THR A 176 -11.52 -0.13 8.98
N ALA A 177 -10.76 -1.22 8.95
CA ALA A 177 -11.27 -2.58 8.77
C ALA A 177 -10.75 -3.49 9.89
N ILE A 178 -11.48 -4.55 10.16
CA ILE A 178 -11.11 -5.60 11.12
C ILE A 178 -10.64 -6.79 10.29
N LEU A 179 -9.37 -7.12 10.41
CA LEU A 179 -8.73 -8.21 9.67
C LEU A 179 -8.17 -9.22 10.68
N ASP A 180 -9.07 -9.83 11.45
CA ASP A 180 -8.69 -10.87 12.43
C ASP A 180 -8.78 -12.24 11.76
N GLY A 181 -7.79 -13.09 11.99
CA GLY A 181 -7.85 -14.49 11.56
C GLY A 181 -7.62 -14.74 10.06
N TYR A 182 -7.08 -13.80 9.31
CA TYR A 182 -6.49 -14.07 7.99
C TYR A 182 -5.09 -14.66 8.16
N VAL A 183 -5.03 -15.78 8.92
CA VAL A 183 -3.83 -16.58 9.14
C VAL A 183 -4.20 -18.00 8.75
N GLU A 184 -4.05 -18.35 7.48
CA GLU A 184 -3.83 -19.72 7.01
C GLU A 184 -2.82 -19.72 5.87
#